data_05d83b89d2abf790da3ded0d98f69c72
#
_entry.id   05d83b89d2abf790da3ded0d98f69c72
#
_cell.length_a   1.000
_cell.length_b   1.000
_cell.length_c   1.000
_cell.angle_alpha   90.00
_cell.angle_beta   90.00
_cell.angle_gamma   90.00
#
_symmetry.space_group_name_H-M   'P 1'
#
loop_
_entity.id
_entity.type
_entity.pdbx_description
1 polymer ?
#
loop_
_entity_poly.entity_id
_entity_poly.type
_entity_poly.pdbx_seq_one_letter_code
_entity_poly.pdbx_strand_id
1 'polypeptide(L)'
;MLSAWAALGLQALAKPFSQSSTEQTCDSFVLPAFENFTIVSLETHLVSNYSLVPNVSFCNLTAILNHPGTNDTVITEIWLPPLQRWNGRFLATGGGGLAAGYEWSMAAYIYLGYATGFTDGGLTSLNTIDPQLGTWVLNDDDTLNWGLLENFAYRSLHDMTVLGKAATHSFYGQACQYSYYVGCSTGGRMGYFAAQHFPNDYDGILATSPAINTPQLGPADFWPMVAMENIDAPPQCVFDVYLKQMIADCDALDGATDGLISRPETCNFNPRKLIGRTINCSDTDSNVEISTEYADVVSKIIEGARTTDGQFLWFGLPIGASFSGLANTTVVDGRVTPVPFTSAQAWIEYFIRQNSSFNMAKEATSSFIQFEKDFQKSVEIYTPMFGTENPNLSPFHDAGGKLLTWHGMADPVITHNGTTLYWDRVQQQFEGPHIVNNFYRVFLAPGVGHCSGGYGPIPMDPLSALVGWVENHKEPDTLFAEITVENIKVTRNLCPYPLVMTYNGLGNVNSADSFTCT
;
A
#
# COMPACT_ATOMS: atom_id res chain seq x y z
N MET A 1 -14.73 -0.34 -8.20
CA MET A 1 -15.14 0.68 -7.19
C MET A 1 -14.22 1.89 -7.29
N LEU A 2 -14.55 2.84 -8.19
CA LEU A 2 -13.65 3.92 -8.66
C LEU A 2 -14.11 5.33 -8.19
N SER A 3 -14.75 5.47 -7.02
CA SER A 3 -15.47 6.73 -6.74
C SER A 3 -15.20 7.44 -5.40
N ALA A 4 -14.07 7.24 -4.74
CA ALA A 4 -13.85 7.84 -3.42
C ALA A 4 -12.71 8.88 -3.31
N TRP A 5 -11.95 9.19 -4.37
CA TRP A 5 -10.75 10.07 -4.28
C TRP A 5 -10.94 11.51 -4.76
N ALA A 6 -12.14 11.92 -5.20
CA ALA A 6 -12.32 13.18 -5.94
C ALA A 6 -13.10 14.30 -5.21
N ALA A 7 -13.34 14.24 -3.91
CA ALA A 7 -14.16 15.26 -3.25
C ALA A 7 -13.67 15.64 -1.85
N LEU A 8 -12.48 16.26 -1.75
CA LEU A 8 -12.11 16.99 -0.54
C LEU A 8 -11.63 18.39 -0.91
N GLY A 9 -12.40 19.38 -0.46
CA GLY A 9 -12.21 20.78 -0.78
C GLY A 9 -10.91 21.35 -0.21
N LEU A 10 -9.99 21.69 -1.12
CA LEU A 10 -8.77 22.45 -0.85
C LEU A 10 -9.01 23.91 -1.24
N GLN A 11 -9.18 24.79 -0.25
CA GLN A 11 -9.00 26.24 -0.45
C GLN A 11 -7.56 26.60 -0.09
N ALA A 12 -6.68 26.64 -1.09
CA ALA A 12 -5.34 27.20 -0.96
C ALA A 12 -5.30 28.62 -1.50
N LEU A 13 -4.86 29.57 -0.67
CA LEU A 13 -4.64 30.97 -1.01
C LEU A 13 -3.40 31.10 -1.93
N ALA A 14 -3.61 31.35 -3.20
CA ALA A 14 -2.56 31.66 -4.16
C ALA A 14 -2.18 33.15 -4.09
N LYS A 15 -0.91 33.45 -3.89
CA LYS A 15 -0.33 34.80 -4.05
C LYS A 15 0.09 35.01 -5.51
N PRO A 16 -0.13 36.20 -6.12
CA PRO A 16 0.28 36.46 -7.49
C PRO A 16 1.78 36.81 -7.58
N PHE A 17 2.47 36.15 -8.52
CA PHE A 17 3.83 36.51 -8.93
C PHE A 17 3.83 37.26 -10.26
N SER A 18 4.76 38.21 -10.41
CA SER A 18 4.88 39.09 -11.57
C SER A 18 5.58 38.40 -12.75
N GLN A 19 5.10 38.65 -13.95
CA GLN A 19 5.52 38.07 -15.23
C GLN A 19 6.89 38.54 -15.71
N SER A 20 7.72 37.59 -16.18
CA SER A 20 8.54 37.75 -17.38
C SER A 20 8.36 36.49 -18.23
N SER A 21 7.71 36.61 -19.34
CA SER A 21 7.26 35.49 -20.18
C SER A 21 8.27 35.18 -21.27
N THR A 22 9.01 34.09 -21.11
CA THR A 22 9.26 33.20 -22.25
C THR A 22 8.26 32.06 -22.12
N GLU A 23 7.34 31.89 -23.08
CA GLU A 23 6.46 30.73 -23.11
C GLU A 23 7.35 29.49 -23.15
N GLN A 24 7.28 28.71 -22.09
CA GLN A 24 7.89 27.40 -22.04
C GLN A 24 7.12 26.49 -23.00
N THR A 25 7.75 26.07 -24.10
CA THR A 25 7.15 25.15 -25.06
C THR A 25 7.40 23.73 -24.60
N CYS A 26 6.40 22.87 -24.72
CA CYS A 26 6.50 21.44 -24.43
C CYS A 26 7.28 20.67 -25.54
N ASP A 27 8.03 21.38 -26.39
CA ASP A 27 8.51 20.83 -27.68
C ASP A 27 9.96 20.35 -27.64
N SER A 28 10.73 20.66 -26.58
CA SER A 28 12.14 20.27 -26.56
C SER A 28 12.67 20.10 -25.14
N PHE A 29 13.31 18.96 -24.92
CA PHE A 29 14.00 18.63 -23.68
C PHE A 29 15.48 18.34 -23.96
N VAL A 30 16.36 18.87 -23.12
CA VAL A 30 17.79 18.54 -23.13
C VAL A 30 18.05 17.64 -21.92
N LEU A 31 18.04 16.34 -22.17
CA LEU A 31 18.28 15.35 -21.12
C LEU A 31 19.75 14.89 -21.16
N PRO A 32 20.36 14.61 -19.99
CA PRO A 32 21.69 14.02 -19.95
C PRO A 32 21.66 12.58 -20.46
N ALA A 33 22.83 12.00 -20.74
CA ALA A 33 22.95 10.55 -20.87
C ALA A 33 22.78 9.90 -19.50
N PHE A 34 22.08 8.77 -19.46
CA PHE A 34 21.85 8.00 -18.25
C PHE A 34 22.70 6.73 -18.27
N GLU A 35 23.26 6.35 -17.12
CA GLU A 35 24.15 5.19 -17.03
C GLU A 35 23.40 3.87 -17.00
N ASN A 36 22.22 3.85 -16.36
CA ASN A 36 21.48 2.63 -16.07
C ASN A 36 20.47 2.25 -17.15
N PHE A 37 20.07 3.20 -18.00
CA PHE A 37 19.06 2.97 -19.04
C PHE A 37 19.32 3.82 -20.29
N THR A 38 18.71 3.40 -21.38
CA THR A 38 18.69 4.16 -22.64
C THR A 38 17.27 4.62 -22.95
N ILE A 39 17.10 5.88 -23.34
CA ILE A 39 15.82 6.37 -23.87
C ILE A 39 15.72 5.95 -25.34
N VAL A 40 14.81 5.03 -25.63
CA VAL A 40 14.55 4.51 -26.99
C VAL A 40 13.63 5.45 -27.77
N SER A 41 12.62 6.01 -27.08
CA SER A 41 11.69 7.00 -27.63
C SER A 41 11.39 8.05 -26.58
N LEU A 42 11.25 9.29 -27.04
CA LEU A 42 10.85 10.44 -26.23
C LEU A 42 9.81 11.24 -26.99
N GLU A 43 8.62 11.30 -26.43
CA GLU A 43 7.51 12.08 -26.98
C GLU A 43 7.07 13.11 -25.96
N THR A 44 6.67 14.29 -26.45
CA THR A 44 6.18 15.37 -25.60
C THR A 44 4.94 16.00 -26.22
N HIS A 45 3.96 16.29 -25.42
CA HIS A 45 2.76 16.98 -25.88
C HIS A 45 2.08 17.76 -24.74
N LEU A 46 1.43 18.86 -25.12
CA LEU A 46 0.62 19.64 -24.21
C LEU A 46 -0.73 18.93 -23.99
N VAL A 47 -0.99 18.53 -22.77
CA VAL A 47 -2.29 17.99 -22.35
C VAL A 47 -3.14 19.13 -21.82
N SER A 48 -4.38 19.21 -22.29
CA SER A 48 -5.40 20.13 -21.80
C SER A 48 -6.68 19.35 -21.54
N ASN A 49 -7.39 19.69 -20.47
CA ASN A 49 -8.65 19.03 -20.11
C ASN A 49 -8.53 17.52 -19.85
N TYR A 50 -7.48 17.10 -19.15
CA TYR A 50 -7.40 15.72 -18.67
C TYR A 50 -8.61 15.41 -17.77
N SER A 51 -9.24 14.27 -17.97
CA SER A 51 -10.57 13.95 -17.40
C SER A 51 -10.63 14.07 -15.86
N LEU A 52 -9.54 13.73 -15.17
CA LEU A 52 -9.46 13.80 -13.70
C LEU A 52 -9.10 15.21 -13.20
N VAL A 53 -8.53 16.08 -14.05
CA VAL A 53 -8.16 17.46 -13.71
C VAL A 53 -8.48 18.42 -14.88
N PRO A 54 -9.76 18.62 -15.19
CA PRO A 54 -10.19 19.24 -16.45
C PRO A 54 -9.76 20.71 -16.66
N ASN A 55 -9.37 21.39 -15.60
CA ASN A 55 -8.96 22.80 -15.66
C ASN A 55 -7.44 22.99 -15.52
N VAL A 56 -6.67 21.91 -15.65
CA VAL A 56 -5.21 21.94 -15.56
C VAL A 56 -4.64 21.53 -16.90
N SER A 57 -3.77 22.38 -17.46
CA SER A 57 -2.91 22.02 -18.59
C SER A 57 -1.52 21.70 -18.08
N PHE A 58 -0.86 20.73 -18.68
CA PHE A 58 0.51 20.32 -18.34
C PHE A 58 1.23 19.77 -19.57
N CYS A 59 2.54 19.84 -19.54
CA CYS A 59 3.36 19.13 -20.52
C CYS A 59 3.52 17.67 -20.07
N ASN A 60 3.08 16.73 -20.90
CA ASN A 60 3.37 15.32 -20.73
C ASN A 60 4.62 14.95 -21.52
N LEU A 61 5.61 14.41 -20.84
CA LEU A 61 6.78 13.77 -21.41
C LEU A 61 6.61 12.27 -21.22
N THR A 62 6.52 11.52 -22.32
CA THR A 62 6.47 10.05 -22.34
C THR A 62 7.80 9.53 -22.87
N ALA A 63 8.53 8.78 -22.06
CA ALA A 63 9.77 8.13 -22.42
C ALA A 63 9.61 6.61 -22.43
N ILE A 64 10.15 5.96 -23.43
CA ILE A 64 10.34 4.52 -23.47
C ILE A 64 11.78 4.24 -23.11
N LEU A 65 11.99 3.52 -22.00
CA LEU A 65 13.30 3.15 -21.50
C LEU A 65 13.60 1.68 -21.80
N ASN A 66 14.87 1.39 -22.01
CA ASN A 66 15.39 0.03 -22.14
C ASN A 66 16.65 -0.11 -21.30
N HIS A 67 16.82 -1.26 -20.65
CA HIS A 67 17.98 -1.52 -19.79
C HIS A 67 19.03 -2.38 -20.51
N PRO A 68 20.31 -2.12 -20.27
CA PRO A 68 21.40 -2.91 -20.87
C PRO A 68 21.27 -4.40 -20.54
N GLY A 69 21.31 -5.24 -21.57
CA GLY A 69 21.24 -6.70 -21.42
C GLY A 69 19.83 -7.27 -21.22
N THR A 70 18.81 -6.45 -21.30
CA THR A 70 17.40 -6.87 -21.29
C THR A 70 16.72 -6.53 -22.62
N ASN A 71 15.53 -7.10 -22.82
CA ASN A 71 14.65 -6.74 -23.94
C ASN A 71 13.39 -6.02 -23.43
N ASP A 72 13.51 -5.35 -22.29
CA ASP A 72 12.38 -4.67 -21.69
C ASP A 72 12.01 -3.38 -22.44
N THR A 73 10.78 -2.95 -22.23
CA THR A 73 10.22 -1.70 -22.75
C THR A 73 9.43 -1.06 -21.61
N VAL A 74 10.05 -0.10 -20.94
CA VAL A 74 9.51 0.55 -19.74
C VAL A 74 8.93 1.90 -20.12
N ILE A 75 7.63 2.09 -19.94
CA ILE A 75 6.98 3.37 -20.13
C ILE A 75 7.13 4.19 -18.86
N THR A 76 7.65 5.40 -19.03
CA THR A 76 7.75 6.40 -17.95
C THR A 76 7.14 7.71 -18.43
N GLU A 77 6.22 8.25 -17.64
CA GLU A 77 5.62 9.55 -17.92
C GLU A 77 5.97 10.56 -16.84
N ILE A 78 6.28 11.79 -17.30
CA ILE A 78 6.53 12.93 -16.42
C ILE A 78 5.59 14.06 -16.83
N TRP A 79 4.75 14.48 -15.91
CA TRP A 79 3.84 15.60 -16.10
C TRP A 79 4.38 16.85 -15.45
N LEU A 80 4.46 17.94 -16.22
CA LEU A 80 5.09 19.19 -15.82
C LEU A 80 4.07 20.32 -15.92
N PRO A 81 3.60 20.90 -14.80
CA PRO A 81 2.69 22.03 -14.84
C PRO A 81 3.38 23.27 -15.43
N PRO A 82 2.63 24.26 -15.94
CA PRO A 82 3.22 25.55 -16.35
C PRO A 82 4.01 26.18 -15.21
N LEU A 83 5.07 26.93 -15.54
CA LEU A 83 5.97 27.56 -14.56
C LEU A 83 5.21 28.35 -13.47
N GLN A 84 4.13 29.04 -13.84
CA GLN A 84 3.33 29.85 -12.92
C GLN A 84 2.56 29.00 -11.90
N ARG A 85 2.39 27.71 -12.15
CA ARG A 85 1.71 26.77 -11.26
C ARG A 85 2.67 25.82 -10.56
N TRP A 86 3.90 25.68 -11.06
CA TRP A 86 4.88 24.80 -10.46
C TRP A 86 5.27 25.28 -9.07
N ASN A 87 5.15 24.41 -8.09
CA ASN A 87 5.41 24.68 -6.68
C ASN A 87 6.90 24.46 -6.27
N GLY A 88 7.79 24.23 -7.24
CA GLY A 88 9.21 24.00 -6.99
C GLY A 88 9.57 22.54 -6.64
N ARG A 89 8.60 21.62 -6.66
CA ARG A 89 8.77 20.24 -6.18
C ARG A 89 8.61 19.22 -7.32
N PHE A 90 9.26 18.08 -7.14
CA PHE A 90 9.01 16.83 -7.88
C PHE A 90 8.32 15.82 -6.96
N LEU A 91 7.36 15.05 -7.47
CA LEU A 91 6.68 13.99 -6.74
C LEU A 91 6.52 12.75 -7.61
N ALA A 92 7.07 11.64 -7.17
CA ALA A 92 6.90 10.34 -7.78
C ALA A 92 5.74 9.56 -7.15
N THR A 93 5.03 8.78 -7.96
CA THR A 93 3.94 7.92 -7.50
C THR A 93 4.28 6.45 -7.67
N GLY A 94 3.83 5.61 -6.73
CA GLY A 94 4.02 4.17 -6.77
C GLY A 94 2.81 3.40 -7.29
N GLY A 95 3.00 2.07 -7.40
CA GLY A 95 2.00 1.14 -7.88
C GLY A 95 1.11 0.52 -6.80
N GLY A 96 0.46 -0.58 -7.17
CA GLY A 96 -0.40 -1.36 -6.28
C GLY A 96 -0.65 -2.75 -6.84
N GLY A 97 -0.83 -3.74 -5.96
CA GLY A 97 -0.91 -5.14 -6.37
C GLY A 97 0.35 -5.57 -7.12
N LEU A 98 0.21 -6.08 -8.32
CA LEU A 98 1.30 -6.49 -9.19
C LEU A 98 1.61 -5.48 -10.33
N ALA A 99 1.18 -4.22 -10.19
CA ALA A 99 1.51 -3.12 -11.09
C ALA A 99 2.56 -2.19 -10.47
N ALA A 100 3.52 -1.71 -11.28
CA ALA A 100 4.57 -0.79 -10.83
C ALA A 100 4.07 0.65 -10.66
N GLY A 101 3.04 1.07 -11.38
CA GLY A 101 2.45 2.40 -11.28
C GLY A 101 1.15 2.54 -12.05
N TYR A 102 0.53 3.70 -11.89
CA TYR A 102 -0.71 4.07 -12.58
C TYR A 102 -0.65 5.53 -13.00
N GLU A 103 -0.87 5.82 -14.27
CA GLU A 103 -0.89 7.19 -14.81
C GLU A 103 -1.85 8.11 -14.04
N TRP A 104 -3.05 7.64 -13.76
CA TRP A 104 -4.08 8.41 -13.05
C TRP A 104 -3.67 8.87 -11.64
N SER A 105 -2.70 8.20 -11.02
CA SER A 105 -2.20 8.55 -9.67
C SER A 105 -1.52 9.92 -9.63
N MET A 106 -1.03 10.41 -10.75
CA MET A 106 -0.40 11.74 -10.88
C MET A 106 -1.40 12.89 -10.83
N ALA A 107 -2.70 12.63 -11.11
CA ALA A 107 -3.71 13.68 -11.31
C ALA A 107 -3.86 14.62 -10.11
N ALA A 108 -3.87 14.10 -8.89
CA ALA A 108 -3.99 14.93 -7.69
C ALA A 108 -2.77 15.84 -7.51
N TYR A 109 -1.58 15.36 -7.84
CA TYR A 109 -0.33 16.08 -7.59
C TYR A 109 -0.04 17.13 -8.66
N ILE A 110 -0.35 16.85 -9.93
CA ILE A 110 -0.28 17.89 -10.99
C ILE A 110 -1.26 19.03 -10.69
N TYR A 111 -2.44 18.73 -10.13
CA TYR A 111 -3.39 19.74 -9.67
C TYR A 111 -2.81 20.64 -8.58
N LEU A 112 -2.04 20.07 -7.65
CA LEU A 112 -1.34 20.77 -6.57
C LEU A 112 -0.06 21.50 -7.01
N GLY A 113 0.29 21.41 -8.30
CA GLY A 113 1.44 22.10 -8.88
C GLY A 113 2.78 21.37 -8.76
N TYR A 114 2.78 20.08 -8.45
CA TYR A 114 4.01 19.27 -8.52
C TYR A 114 4.35 18.93 -9.98
N ALA A 115 5.64 18.92 -10.32
CA ALA A 115 6.12 18.06 -11.39
C ALA A 115 5.99 16.63 -10.87
N THR A 116 5.39 15.72 -11.67
CA THR A 116 5.07 14.39 -11.14
C THR A 116 5.40 13.30 -12.16
N GLY A 117 5.73 12.11 -11.68
CA GLY A 117 6.12 10.98 -12.52
C GLY A 117 5.55 9.65 -12.08
N PHE A 118 5.29 8.79 -13.06
CA PHE A 118 4.99 7.39 -12.86
C PHE A 118 5.74 6.50 -13.86
N THR A 119 5.81 5.21 -13.57
CA THR A 119 6.34 4.18 -14.46
C THR A 119 5.44 2.96 -14.48
N ASP A 120 5.31 2.31 -15.64
CA ASP A 120 4.62 1.03 -15.76
C ASP A 120 5.52 -0.18 -15.42
N GLY A 121 6.83 0.06 -15.23
CA GLY A 121 7.82 -0.99 -14.99
C GLY A 121 8.07 -1.91 -16.18
N GLY A 122 7.50 -1.60 -17.34
CA GLY A 122 7.50 -2.49 -18.50
C GLY A 122 6.50 -3.65 -18.40
N LEU A 123 5.59 -3.59 -17.41
CA LEU A 123 4.65 -4.68 -17.12
C LEU A 123 3.38 -4.64 -17.99
N THR A 124 3.09 -3.48 -18.61
CA THR A 124 1.94 -3.25 -19.49
C THR A 124 2.31 -3.17 -20.95
N SER A 125 3.60 -3.13 -21.27
CA SER A 125 4.08 -2.98 -22.63
C SER A 125 3.74 -4.21 -23.47
N LEU A 126 3.19 -3.95 -24.62
CA LEU A 126 3.08 -4.82 -25.80
C LEU A 126 1.73 -5.51 -26.04
N ASN A 127 0.86 -5.82 -25.07
CA ASN A 127 -0.37 -6.55 -25.37
C ASN A 127 -1.57 -6.30 -24.44
N THR A 128 -1.71 -5.13 -23.82
CA THR A 128 -2.90 -4.84 -22.99
C THR A 128 -3.18 -5.85 -21.87
N ILE A 129 -2.17 -6.59 -21.42
CA ILE A 129 -2.32 -7.54 -20.32
C ILE A 129 -2.39 -6.73 -19.02
N ASP A 130 -3.44 -6.97 -18.24
CA ASP A 130 -3.55 -6.41 -16.90
C ASP A 130 -2.39 -6.95 -16.04
N PRO A 131 -1.47 -6.09 -15.55
CA PRO A 131 -0.33 -6.54 -14.75
C PRO A 131 -0.75 -7.24 -13.45
N GLN A 132 -1.99 -7.01 -12.99
CA GLN A 132 -2.54 -7.68 -11.80
C GLN A 132 -2.66 -9.19 -11.95
N LEU A 133 -2.69 -9.70 -13.18
CA LEU A 133 -2.71 -11.15 -13.44
C LEU A 133 -1.36 -11.83 -13.17
N GLY A 134 -0.26 -11.08 -13.07
CA GLY A 134 1.07 -11.62 -12.77
C GLY A 134 1.73 -12.41 -13.91
N THR A 135 1.11 -12.51 -15.08
CA THR A 135 1.62 -13.30 -16.21
C THR A 135 2.95 -12.81 -16.76
N TRP A 136 3.28 -11.55 -16.52
CA TRP A 136 4.55 -10.92 -16.90
C TRP A 136 5.77 -11.47 -16.16
N VAL A 137 5.54 -12.22 -15.07
CA VAL A 137 6.62 -12.81 -14.23
C VAL A 137 7.38 -13.90 -14.99
N LEU A 138 6.73 -14.57 -15.95
CA LEU A 138 7.31 -15.66 -16.69
C LEU A 138 7.62 -15.28 -18.13
N ASN A 139 8.70 -15.85 -18.65
CA ASN A 139 8.96 -15.94 -20.08
C ASN A 139 8.08 -17.02 -20.72
N ASP A 140 8.07 -17.09 -22.07
CA ASP A 140 7.29 -18.06 -22.83
C ASP A 140 7.64 -19.54 -22.52
N ASP A 141 8.81 -19.80 -21.94
CA ASP A 141 9.30 -21.12 -21.54
C ASP A 141 9.09 -21.43 -20.04
N ASP A 142 8.23 -20.67 -19.35
CA ASP A 142 7.96 -20.76 -17.93
C ASP A 142 9.17 -20.45 -17.01
N THR A 143 10.25 -19.89 -17.53
CA THR A 143 11.34 -19.36 -16.70
C THR A 143 11.02 -17.97 -16.18
N LEU A 144 11.61 -17.58 -15.03
CA LEU A 144 11.40 -16.26 -14.44
C LEU A 144 11.99 -15.14 -15.33
N ASN A 145 11.18 -14.12 -15.60
CA ASN A 145 11.62 -12.90 -16.26
C ASN A 145 12.30 -11.96 -15.25
N TRP A 146 13.57 -12.21 -14.96
CA TRP A 146 14.34 -11.46 -13.97
C TRP A 146 14.42 -9.97 -14.28
N GLY A 147 14.42 -9.58 -15.56
CA GLY A 147 14.44 -8.17 -15.96
C GLY A 147 13.17 -7.43 -15.50
N LEU A 148 11.99 -7.99 -15.76
CA LEU A 148 10.73 -7.39 -15.31
C LEU A 148 10.53 -7.50 -13.79
N LEU A 149 11.00 -8.58 -13.17
CA LEU A 149 11.00 -8.72 -11.72
C LEU A 149 11.84 -7.61 -11.06
N GLU A 150 13.02 -7.31 -11.58
CA GLU A 150 13.88 -6.24 -11.09
C GLU A 150 13.24 -4.86 -11.31
N ASN A 151 12.62 -4.63 -12.46
CA ASN A 151 11.87 -3.41 -12.74
C ASN A 151 10.74 -3.21 -11.73
N PHE A 152 9.93 -4.25 -11.48
CA PHE A 152 8.84 -4.21 -10.51
C PHE A 152 9.33 -4.05 -9.06
N ALA A 153 10.46 -4.67 -8.73
CA ALA A 153 11.01 -4.60 -7.39
C ALA A 153 11.45 -3.18 -7.02
N TYR A 154 12.24 -2.51 -7.87
CA TYR A 154 12.84 -1.22 -7.52
C TYR A 154 13.36 -0.40 -8.70
N ARG A 155 13.90 -1.05 -9.77
CA ARG A 155 14.69 -0.38 -10.80
C ARG A 155 13.90 0.69 -11.52
N SER A 156 12.70 0.35 -11.99
CA SER A 156 11.87 1.30 -12.74
C SER A 156 11.48 2.54 -11.94
N LEU A 157 11.29 2.42 -10.62
CA LEU A 157 11.01 3.56 -9.75
C LEU A 157 12.20 4.51 -9.65
N HIS A 158 13.40 3.96 -9.44
CA HIS A 158 14.64 4.74 -9.39
C HIS A 158 14.89 5.46 -10.71
N ASP A 159 14.80 4.75 -11.83
CA ASP A 159 15.04 5.31 -13.16
C ASP A 159 14.02 6.39 -13.53
N MET A 160 12.74 6.19 -13.20
CA MET A 160 11.70 7.22 -13.34
C MET A 160 12.02 8.46 -12.50
N THR A 161 12.55 8.28 -11.31
CA THR A 161 12.92 9.40 -10.43
C THR A 161 14.08 10.19 -11.00
N VAL A 162 15.11 9.51 -11.49
CA VAL A 162 16.28 10.14 -12.12
C VAL A 162 15.86 10.89 -13.38
N LEU A 163 15.05 10.25 -14.25
CA LEU A 163 14.50 10.90 -15.45
C LEU A 163 13.60 12.09 -15.09
N GLY A 164 12.72 11.93 -14.11
CA GLY A 164 11.78 12.96 -13.69
C GLY A 164 12.45 14.21 -13.16
N LYS A 165 13.50 14.07 -12.34
CA LYS A 165 14.33 15.19 -11.87
C LYS A 165 15.07 15.87 -13.02
N ALA A 166 15.61 15.10 -13.97
CA ALA A 166 16.30 15.64 -15.15
C ALA A 166 15.33 16.38 -16.08
N ALA A 167 14.13 15.82 -16.33
CA ALA A 167 13.08 16.46 -17.12
C ALA A 167 12.59 17.76 -16.46
N THR A 168 12.40 17.74 -15.14
CA THR A 168 12.05 18.93 -14.35
C THR A 168 13.10 20.02 -14.51
N HIS A 169 14.36 19.67 -14.35
CA HIS A 169 15.47 20.62 -14.55
C HIS A 169 15.51 21.17 -15.98
N SER A 170 15.39 20.31 -16.99
CA SER A 170 15.39 20.72 -18.39
C SER A 170 14.24 21.66 -18.71
N PHE A 171 13.02 21.38 -18.19
CA PHE A 171 11.83 22.15 -18.47
C PHE A 171 11.81 23.52 -17.78
N TYR A 172 12.19 23.61 -16.51
CA TYR A 172 12.14 24.86 -15.73
C TYR A 172 13.45 25.64 -15.70
N GLY A 173 14.54 25.08 -16.25
CA GLY A 173 15.88 25.68 -16.17
C GLY A 173 16.50 25.69 -14.77
N GLN A 174 15.89 24.97 -13.83
CA GLN A 174 16.35 24.84 -12.44
C GLN A 174 15.91 23.49 -11.87
N ALA A 175 16.69 22.93 -10.95
CA ALA A 175 16.35 21.71 -10.26
C ALA A 175 15.12 21.91 -9.34
N CYS A 176 14.39 20.85 -9.07
CA CYS A 176 13.38 20.88 -8.01
C CYS A 176 14.06 21.17 -6.66
N GLN A 177 13.42 21.95 -5.81
CA GLN A 177 13.92 22.29 -4.48
C GLN A 177 13.81 21.10 -3.53
N TYR A 178 12.72 20.34 -3.68
CA TYR A 178 12.45 19.14 -2.91
C TYR A 178 11.83 18.07 -3.80
N SER A 179 12.07 16.83 -3.41
CA SER A 179 11.55 15.65 -4.08
C SER A 179 10.79 14.77 -3.10
N TYR A 180 9.60 14.32 -3.52
CA TYR A 180 8.71 13.51 -2.72
C TYR A 180 8.33 12.21 -3.40
N TYR A 181 7.96 11.25 -2.59
CA TYR A 181 7.36 10.01 -3.06
C TYR A 181 6.05 9.75 -2.31
N VAL A 182 5.04 9.26 -3.02
CA VAL A 182 3.78 8.81 -2.43
C VAL A 182 3.38 7.46 -3.01
N GLY A 183 3.10 6.51 -2.13
CA GLY A 183 2.62 5.19 -2.53
C GLY A 183 1.88 4.46 -1.43
N CYS A 184 0.92 3.62 -1.82
CA CYS A 184 0.20 2.74 -0.93
C CYS A 184 0.38 1.28 -1.35
N SER A 185 0.27 0.32 -0.41
CA SER A 185 0.34 -1.09 -0.75
C SER A 185 1.73 -1.48 -1.31
N THR A 186 1.79 -2.06 -2.49
CA THR A 186 3.04 -2.23 -3.25
C THR A 186 3.79 -0.92 -3.40
N GLY A 187 3.09 0.20 -3.67
CA GLY A 187 3.70 1.53 -3.70
C GLY A 187 4.29 1.93 -2.34
N GLY A 188 3.64 1.58 -1.23
CA GLY A 188 4.21 1.74 0.10
C GLY A 188 5.52 0.96 0.27
N ARG A 189 5.57 -0.31 -0.16
CA ARG A 189 6.80 -1.11 -0.19
C ARG A 189 7.90 -0.45 -1.02
N MET A 190 7.56 0.06 -2.22
CA MET A 190 8.52 0.77 -3.08
C MET A 190 9.13 1.99 -2.37
N GLY A 191 8.34 2.74 -1.59
CA GLY A 191 8.84 3.84 -0.77
C GLY A 191 9.84 3.38 0.30
N TYR A 192 9.57 2.26 0.98
CA TYR A 192 10.51 1.66 1.93
C TYR A 192 11.79 1.17 1.24
N PHE A 193 11.66 0.56 0.06
CA PHE A 193 12.82 0.15 -0.71
C PHE A 193 13.69 1.35 -1.11
N ALA A 194 13.06 2.45 -1.57
CA ALA A 194 13.77 3.68 -1.90
C ALA A 194 14.52 4.26 -0.70
N ALA A 195 13.89 4.32 0.49
CA ALA A 195 14.56 4.78 1.71
C ALA A 195 15.78 3.93 2.09
N GLN A 196 15.73 2.61 1.83
CA GLN A 196 16.80 1.67 2.18
C GLN A 196 17.95 1.66 1.17
N HIS A 197 17.66 1.81 -0.12
CA HIS A 197 18.62 1.57 -1.20
C HIS A 197 18.96 2.81 -2.02
N PHE A 198 18.07 3.82 -2.09
CA PHE A 198 18.24 5.06 -2.84
C PHE A 198 18.02 6.30 -1.96
N PRO A 199 18.83 6.46 -0.91
CA PRO A 199 18.60 7.45 0.16
C PRO A 199 18.57 8.90 -0.31
N ASN A 200 19.08 9.20 -1.51
CA ASN A 200 19.11 10.55 -2.09
C ASN A 200 18.00 10.81 -3.12
N ASP A 201 17.11 9.82 -3.35
CA ASP A 201 16.05 9.98 -4.34
C ASP A 201 14.95 10.93 -3.85
N TYR A 202 14.64 10.91 -2.55
CA TYR A 202 13.54 11.69 -2.01
C TYR A 202 13.88 12.35 -0.67
N ASP A 203 13.50 13.62 -0.52
CA ASP A 203 13.56 14.33 0.75
C ASP A 203 12.43 13.88 1.70
N GLY A 204 11.30 13.45 1.12
CA GLY A 204 10.15 12.95 1.88
C GLY A 204 9.46 11.78 1.20
N ILE A 205 9.16 10.74 1.97
CA ILE A 205 8.44 9.54 1.53
C ILE A 205 7.17 9.38 2.36
N LEU A 206 6.01 9.36 1.68
CA LEU A 206 4.72 8.97 2.27
C LEU A 206 4.39 7.55 1.81
N ALA A 207 4.58 6.58 2.71
CA ALA A 207 4.32 5.17 2.46
C ALA A 207 3.11 4.71 3.27
N THR A 208 1.99 4.46 2.59
CA THR A 208 0.72 4.06 3.22
C THR A 208 0.52 2.56 3.13
N SER A 209 0.02 1.94 4.19
CA SER A 209 -0.30 0.49 4.22
C SER A 209 0.72 -0.37 3.45
N PRO A 210 2.03 -0.23 3.74
CA PRO A 210 3.08 -0.78 2.89
C PRO A 210 3.08 -2.31 2.89
N ALA A 211 3.18 -2.91 1.69
CA ALA A 211 3.36 -4.35 1.50
C ALA A 211 4.81 -4.76 1.85
N ILE A 212 5.21 -4.45 3.08
CA ILE A 212 6.56 -4.70 3.58
C ILE A 212 6.83 -6.20 3.64
N ASN A 213 8.07 -6.60 3.33
CA ASN A 213 8.49 -8.00 3.32
C ASN A 213 7.61 -8.87 2.40
N THR A 214 7.41 -8.41 1.16
CA THR A 214 6.61 -9.12 0.15
C THR A 214 6.95 -10.61 0.01
N PRO A 215 8.21 -11.08 0.13
CA PRO A 215 8.52 -12.51 0.09
C PRO A 215 7.84 -13.36 1.16
N GLN A 216 7.53 -12.78 2.33
CA GLN A 216 6.74 -13.40 3.38
C GLN A 216 5.25 -13.11 3.23
N LEU A 217 4.90 -11.86 2.93
CA LEU A 217 3.52 -11.40 2.80
C LEU A 217 2.79 -12.10 1.65
N GLY A 218 3.40 -12.18 0.45
CA GLY A 218 2.76 -12.73 -0.75
C GLY A 218 2.18 -14.14 -0.54
N PRO A 219 2.96 -15.13 -0.07
CA PRO A 219 2.39 -16.42 0.26
C PRO A 219 1.48 -16.39 1.50
N ALA A 220 1.72 -15.50 2.48
CA ALA A 220 0.86 -15.41 3.67
C ALA A 220 -0.55 -14.91 3.34
N ASP A 221 -0.71 -14.05 2.35
CA ASP A 221 -2.03 -13.61 1.86
C ASP A 221 -2.84 -14.76 1.25
N PHE A 222 -2.18 -15.87 0.90
CA PHE A 222 -2.82 -17.10 0.45
C PHE A 222 -3.22 -18.05 1.61
N TRP A 223 -2.77 -17.81 2.83
CA TRP A 223 -3.04 -18.65 3.99
C TRP A 223 -4.53 -18.85 4.29
N PRO A 224 -5.41 -17.83 4.21
CA PRO A 224 -6.85 -18.03 4.40
C PRO A 224 -7.46 -19.05 3.41
N MET A 225 -7.01 -19.03 2.15
CA MET A 225 -7.41 -20.03 1.15
C MET A 225 -7.01 -21.43 1.59
N VAL A 226 -5.75 -21.62 2.03
CA VAL A 226 -5.25 -22.91 2.53
C VAL A 226 -6.06 -23.40 3.73
N ALA A 227 -6.37 -22.50 4.68
CA ALA A 227 -7.18 -22.86 5.85
C ALA A 227 -8.59 -23.32 5.44
N MET A 228 -9.25 -22.59 4.54
CA MET A 228 -10.59 -22.91 4.06
C MET A 228 -10.62 -24.23 3.27
N GLU A 229 -9.66 -24.49 2.41
CA GLU A 229 -9.59 -25.71 1.62
C GLU A 229 -9.31 -26.97 2.45
N ASN A 230 -8.55 -26.85 3.54
CA ASN A 230 -8.15 -28.01 4.35
C ASN A 230 -9.09 -28.29 5.53
N ILE A 231 -9.96 -27.35 5.92
CA ILE A 231 -10.86 -27.50 7.06
C ILE A 231 -12.31 -27.43 6.57
N ASP A 232 -12.82 -26.24 6.27
CA ASP A 232 -14.15 -25.97 5.72
C ASP A 232 -14.22 -24.50 5.26
N ALA A 233 -15.16 -24.16 4.38
CA ALA A 233 -15.32 -22.80 3.87
C ALA A 233 -16.56 -22.12 4.48
N PRO A 234 -16.40 -21.18 5.44
CA PRO A 234 -17.52 -20.39 5.94
C PRO A 234 -18.09 -19.47 4.85
N PRO A 235 -19.43 -19.36 4.69
CA PRO A 235 -19.99 -18.31 3.83
C PRO A 235 -19.73 -16.91 4.40
N GLN A 236 -19.74 -15.86 3.56
CA GLN A 236 -19.41 -14.49 3.99
C GLN A 236 -20.30 -14.00 5.15
N CYS A 237 -21.57 -14.37 5.18
CA CYS A 237 -22.46 -14.05 6.28
C CYS A 237 -21.96 -14.55 7.65
N VAL A 238 -21.26 -15.69 7.69
CA VAL A 238 -20.64 -16.22 8.92
C VAL A 238 -19.43 -15.37 9.30
N PHE A 239 -18.57 -15.02 8.33
CA PHE A 239 -17.45 -14.12 8.57
C PHE A 239 -17.90 -12.73 9.06
N ASP A 240 -19.00 -12.19 8.54
CA ASP A 240 -19.58 -10.92 9.01
C ASP A 240 -20.05 -10.99 10.47
N VAL A 241 -20.55 -12.13 10.91
CA VAL A 241 -20.91 -12.34 12.32
C VAL A 241 -19.68 -12.36 13.20
N TYR A 242 -18.58 -12.97 12.75
CA TYR A 242 -17.31 -12.95 13.48
C TYR A 242 -16.75 -11.52 13.57
N LEU A 243 -16.75 -10.75 12.48
CA LEU A 243 -16.31 -9.35 12.50
C LEU A 243 -17.12 -8.51 13.51
N LYS A 244 -18.46 -8.62 13.48
CA LYS A 244 -19.32 -7.92 14.43
C LYS A 244 -19.02 -8.32 15.88
N GLN A 245 -18.73 -9.60 16.11
CA GLN A 245 -18.40 -10.09 17.45
C GLN A 245 -17.02 -9.60 17.92
N MET A 246 -16.02 -9.52 17.01
CA MET A 246 -14.73 -8.92 17.31
C MET A 246 -14.86 -7.48 17.78
N ILE A 247 -15.63 -6.67 17.04
CA ILE A 247 -15.88 -5.28 17.42
C ILE A 247 -16.58 -5.24 18.79
N ALA A 248 -17.64 -6.02 18.99
CA ALA A 248 -18.38 -6.03 20.25
C ALA A 248 -17.54 -6.48 21.46
N ASP A 249 -16.61 -7.42 21.28
CA ASP A 249 -15.75 -7.93 22.36
C ASP A 249 -14.59 -6.97 22.68
N CYS A 250 -14.12 -6.15 21.71
CA CYS A 250 -12.82 -5.47 21.80
C CYS A 250 -12.90 -3.94 21.76
N ASP A 251 -14.01 -3.36 21.31
CA ASP A 251 -14.22 -1.91 21.17
C ASP A 251 -13.92 -1.17 22.49
N ALA A 252 -14.52 -1.59 23.59
CA ALA A 252 -14.39 -0.90 24.87
C ALA A 252 -13.01 -1.01 25.57
N LEU A 253 -12.03 -1.73 24.97
CA LEU A 253 -10.75 -1.99 25.61
C LEU A 253 -9.81 -0.77 25.63
N ASP A 254 -10.05 0.23 24.81
CA ASP A 254 -9.34 1.52 24.82
C ASP A 254 -10.03 2.59 25.69
N GLY A 255 -11.14 2.21 26.36
CA GLY A 255 -11.93 3.06 27.24
C GLY A 255 -13.08 3.80 26.56
N ALA A 256 -13.23 3.70 25.24
CA ALA A 256 -14.34 4.21 24.46
C ALA A 256 -15.26 3.06 23.98
N THR A 257 -16.51 3.38 23.68
CA THR A 257 -17.42 2.47 22.95
C THR A 257 -17.88 3.25 21.74
N ASP A 258 -17.11 3.17 20.67
CA ASP A 258 -17.27 4.00 19.47
C ASP A 258 -17.22 3.17 18.17
N GLY A 259 -17.15 1.84 18.30
CA GLY A 259 -17.09 0.91 17.19
C GLY A 259 -15.67 0.74 16.62
N LEU A 260 -14.65 1.33 17.23
CA LEU A 260 -13.26 1.28 16.76
C LEU A 260 -12.39 0.46 17.73
N ILE A 261 -11.52 -0.37 17.21
CA ILE A 261 -10.58 -1.15 18.00
C ILE A 261 -9.21 -0.47 17.91
N SER A 262 -8.85 0.31 18.95
CA SER A 262 -7.56 1.02 19.00
C SER A 262 -6.47 0.21 19.71
N ARG A 263 -6.83 -0.86 20.42
CA ARG A 263 -5.91 -1.75 21.17
C ARG A 263 -6.15 -3.23 20.85
N PRO A 264 -5.95 -3.65 19.58
CA PRO A 264 -6.18 -5.05 19.18
C PRO A 264 -5.30 -6.04 19.95
N GLU A 265 -4.12 -5.62 20.39
CA GLU A 265 -3.17 -6.43 21.16
C GLU A 265 -3.69 -6.82 22.55
N THR A 266 -4.63 -6.07 23.09
CA THR A 266 -5.28 -6.39 24.38
C THR A 266 -6.54 -7.24 24.23
N CYS A 267 -6.99 -7.44 22.99
CA CYS A 267 -8.20 -8.19 22.71
C CYS A 267 -7.95 -9.71 22.72
N ASN A 268 -8.60 -10.42 23.62
CA ASN A 268 -8.57 -11.88 23.66
C ASN A 268 -9.83 -12.46 22.99
N PHE A 269 -9.94 -12.26 21.68
CA PHE A 269 -11.07 -12.77 20.89
C PHE A 269 -11.00 -14.31 20.78
N ASN A 270 -12.12 -14.98 21.06
CA ASN A 270 -12.22 -16.43 20.96
C ASN A 270 -13.35 -16.82 19.99
N PRO A 271 -13.03 -17.27 18.75
CA PRO A 271 -14.03 -17.67 17.77
C PRO A 271 -14.97 -18.78 18.24
N ARG A 272 -14.52 -19.66 19.14
CA ARG A 272 -15.32 -20.79 19.63
C ARG A 272 -16.54 -20.38 20.48
N LYS A 273 -16.62 -19.12 20.93
CA LYS A 273 -17.82 -18.58 21.62
C LYS A 273 -19.07 -18.59 20.75
N LEU A 274 -18.94 -18.64 19.43
CA LEU A 274 -20.06 -18.59 18.48
C LEU A 274 -20.53 -19.97 18.01
N ILE A 275 -19.85 -21.05 18.37
CA ILE A 275 -20.24 -22.43 17.98
C ILE A 275 -21.67 -22.74 18.42
N GLY A 276 -22.47 -23.31 17.54
CA GLY A 276 -23.88 -23.63 17.75
C GLY A 276 -24.84 -22.47 17.52
N ARG A 277 -24.36 -21.26 17.28
CA ARG A 277 -25.21 -20.12 16.91
C ARG A 277 -25.74 -20.29 15.51
N THR A 278 -27.07 -20.24 15.35
CA THR A 278 -27.72 -20.24 14.03
C THR A 278 -27.94 -18.82 13.54
N ILE A 279 -27.62 -18.55 12.29
CA ILE A 279 -27.80 -17.26 11.62
C ILE A 279 -28.60 -17.42 10.33
N ASN A 280 -29.39 -16.42 9.97
CA ASN A 280 -29.96 -16.33 8.62
C ASN A 280 -28.88 -15.85 7.67
N CYS A 281 -28.56 -16.62 6.64
CA CYS A 281 -27.48 -16.36 5.71
C CYS A 281 -28.04 -16.04 4.33
N SER A 282 -27.86 -14.80 3.88
CA SER A 282 -28.27 -14.35 2.54
C SER A 282 -27.53 -15.05 1.43
N ASP A 283 -26.28 -15.45 1.67
CA ASP A 283 -25.42 -16.03 0.63
C ASP A 283 -25.89 -17.45 0.22
N THR A 284 -26.49 -18.17 1.17
CA THR A 284 -26.98 -19.54 0.98
C THR A 284 -28.52 -19.66 0.95
N ASP A 285 -29.25 -18.55 1.10
CA ASP A 285 -30.71 -18.50 1.25
C ASP A 285 -31.24 -19.46 2.32
N SER A 286 -30.46 -19.69 3.39
CA SER A 286 -30.78 -20.67 4.42
C SER A 286 -30.27 -20.25 5.80
N ASN A 287 -30.77 -20.95 6.84
CA ASN A 287 -30.16 -20.85 8.16
C ASN A 287 -28.87 -21.69 8.20
N VAL A 288 -27.79 -21.07 8.68
CA VAL A 288 -26.48 -21.68 8.85
C VAL A 288 -26.15 -21.72 10.33
N GLU A 289 -25.78 -22.87 10.86
CA GLU A 289 -25.22 -23.04 12.19
C GLU A 289 -23.70 -22.88 12.13
N ILE A 290 -23.14 -22.08 13.02
CA ILE A 290 -21.68 -21.89 13.12
C ILE A 290 -21.07 -23.17 13.72
N SER A 291 -20.32 -23.91 12.89
CA SER A 291 -19.68 -25.15 13.25
C SER A 291 -18.35 -24.97 13.99
N THR A 292 -17.82 -26.06 14.52
CA THR A 292 -16.45 -26.10 15.08
C THR A 292 -15.41 -25.81 13.99
N GLU A 293 -15.62 -26.36 12.79
CA GLU A 293 -14.73 -26.19 11.64
C GLU A 293 -14.64 -24.73 11.21
N TYR A 294 -15.78 -24.01 11.18
CA TYR A 294 -15.80 -22.56 10.90
C TYR A 294 -15.01 -21.78 11.95
N ALA A 295 -15.17 -22.12 13.23
CA ALA A 295 -14.40 -21.47 14.29
C ALA A 295 -12.90 -21.76 14.18
N ASP A 296 -12.50 -22.96 13.72
CA ASP A 296 -11.12 -23.33 13.51
C ASP A 296 -10.51 -22.58 12.32
N VAL A 297 -11.24 -22.41 11.21
CA VAL A 297 -10.81 -21.59 10.06
C VAL A 297 -10.58 -20.15 10.50
N VAL A 298 -11.54 -19.55 11.21
CA VAL A 298 -11.41 -18.17 11.71
C VAL A 298 -10.21 -18.03 12.64
N SER A 299 -9.97 -19.01 13.53
CA SER A 299 -8.79 -19.03 14.41
C SER A 299 -7.50 -19.02 13.59
N LYS A 300 -7.38 -19.88 12.58
CA LYS A 300 -6.20 -19.98 11.72
C LYS A 300 -5.94 -18.70 10.92
N ILE A 301 -6.99 -18.05 10.42
CA ILE A 301 -6.88 -16.80 9.67
C ILE A 301 -6.36 -15.67 10.57
N ILE A 302 -6.86 -15.56 11.80
CA ILE A 302 -6.42 -14.54 12.76
C ILE A 302 -5.02 -14.82 13.29
N GLU A 303 -4.70 -16.09 13.61
CA GLU A 303 -3.37 -16.50 14.08
C GLU A 303 -2.28 -16.24 13.01
N GLY A 304 -2.65 -16.28 11.74
CA GLY A 304 -1.74 -16.13 10.60
C GLY A 304 -0.99 -17.40 10.23
N ALA A 305 -0.15 -17.25 9.21
CA ALA A 305 0.59 -18.36 8.61
C ALA A 305 1.55 -19.01 9.61
N ARG A 306 1.52 -20.34 9.64
CA ARG A 306 2.35 -21.18 10.53
C ARG A 306 2.93 -22.35 9.76
N THR A 307 4.08 -22.86 10.20
CA THR A 307 4.59 -24.16 9.79
C THR A 307 3.69 -25.29 10.28
N THR A 308 3.89 -26.48 9.77
CA THR A 308 3.12 -27.67 10.20
C THR A 308 3.36 -28.06 11.67
N ASP A 309 4.48 -27.64 12.26
CA ASP A 309 4.80 -27.80 13.68
C ASP A 309 4.43 -26.56 14.52
N GLY A 310 3.74 -25.56 13.92
CA GLY A 310 3.18 -24.41 14.62
C GLY A 310 4.08 -23.18 14.76
N GLN A 311 5.26 -23.16 14.14
CA GLN A 311 6.14 -21.99 14.18
C GLN A 311 5.58 -20.82 13.36
N PHE A 312 5.83 -19.60 13.81
CA PHE A 312 5.41 -18.38 13.14
C PHE A 312 6.08 -18.20 11.78
N LEU A 313 5.28 -17.94 10.77
CA LEU A 313 5.75 -17.55 9.43
C LEU A 313 5.41 -16.09 9.13
N TRP A 314 4.13 -15.70 9.27
CA TRP A 314 3.66 -14.34 9.10
C TRP A 314 2.38 -14.07 9.88
N PHE A 315 2.07 -12.80 10.08
CA PHE A 315 0.88 -12.34 10.78
C PHE A 315 -0.41 -12.68 10.03
N GLY A 316 -1.48 -12.88 10.78
CA GLY A 316 -2.82 -13.08 10.24
C GLY A 316 -3.61 -11.80 10.08
N LEU A 317 -4.89 -11.99 9.76
CA LEU A 317 -5.85 -10.90 9.63
C LEU A 317 -6.00 -10.16 10.97
N PRO A 318 -5.87 -8.82 10.99
CA PRO A 318 -6.03 -8.05 12.21
C PRO A 318 -7.42 -8.21 12.85
N ILE A 319 -7.48 -8.17 14.17
CA ILE A 319 -8.77 -8.11 14.89
C ILE A 319 -9.52 -6.84 14.47
N GLY A 320 -10.77 -7.01 14.01
CA GLY A 320 -11.60 -5.93 13.49
C GLY A 320 -11.49 -5.71 11.99
N ALA A 321 -10.63 -6.45 11.28
CA ALA A 321 -10.59 -6.40 9.82
C ALA A 321 -11.68 -7.30 9.19
N SER A 322 -12.16 -6.89 8.02
CA SER A 322 -13.10 -7.70 7.23
C SER A 322 -12.41 -8.93 6.64
N PHE A 323 -13.08 -10.06 6.66
CA PHE A 323 -12.58 -11.29 6.03
C PHE A 323 -12.63 -11.24 4.50
N SER A 324 -13.49 -10.39 3.92
CA SER A 324 -13.71 -10.35 2.46
C SER A 324 -12.49 -9.92 1.62
N GLY A 325 -11.39 -9.46 2.24
CA GLY A 325 -10.13 -9.17 1.53
C GLY A 325 -9.39 -10.45 1.12
N LEU A 326 -9.00 -11.26 2.11
CA LEU A 326 -8.18 -12.45 1.91
C LEU A 326 -8.97 -13.77 2.02
N ALA A 327 -10.10 -13.78 2.74
CA ALA A 327 -10.93 -14.97 2.99
C ALA A 327 -12.29 -14.85 2.29
N ASN A 328 -12.26 -14.55 1.00
CA ASN A 328 -13.48 -14.42 0.21
C ASN A 328 -14.07 -15.79 -0.14
N THR A 329 -15.41 -15.90 -0.15
CA THR A 329 -16.12 -17.09 -0.58
C THR A 329 -17.32 -16.74 -1.46
N THR A 330 -17.70 -17.66 -2.32
CA THR A 330 -18.89 -17.56 -3.17
C THR A 330 -19.69 -18.87 -3.11
N VAL A 331 -20.96 -18.82 -3.52
CA VAL A 331 -21.77 -20.03 -3.62
C VAL A 331 -21.88 -20.46 -5.08
N VAL A 332 -21.40 -21.67 -5.36
CA VAL A 332 -21.45 -22.29 -6.69
C VAL A 332 -22.20 -23.62 -6.56
N ASP A 333 -23.27 -23.81 -7.32
CA ASP A 333 -24.12 -25.01 -7.30
C ASP A 333 -24.56 -25.42 -5.87
N GLY A 334 -24.88 -24.42 -5.02
CA GLY A 334 -25.32 -24.64 -3.64
C GLY A 334 -24.19 -24.99 -2.65
N ARG A 335 -22.92 -24.90 -3.07
CA ARG A 335 -21.75 -25.11 -2.22
C ARG A 335 -20.97 -23.82 -2.02
N VAL A 336 -20.57 -23.56 -0.79
CA VAL A 336 -19.63 -22.49 -0.48
C VAL A 336 -18.25 -22.87 -1.01
N THR A 337 -17.67 -21.97 -1.82
CA THR A 337 -16.37 -22.20 -2.48
C THR A 337 -15.45 -21.04 -2.15
N PRO A 338 -14.23 -21.28 -1.65
CA PRO A 338 -13.24 -20.25 -1.43
C PRO A 338 -12.86 -19.56 -2.74
N VAL A 339 -12.61 -18.25 -2.66
CA VAL A 339 -12.11 -17.43 -3.77
C VAL A 339 -10.79 -16.80 -3.34
N PRO A 340 -9.67 -17.15 -3.96
CA PRO A 340 -8.38 -16.63 -3.56
C PRO A 340 -8.24 -15.15 -3.89
N PHE A 341 -7.45 -14.43 -3.09
CA PHE A 341 -7.04 -13.09 -3.41
C PHE A 341 -6.13 -13.11 -4.65
N THR A 342 -6.47 -12.35 -5.68
CA THR A 342 -5.85 -12.45 -7.02
C THR A 342 -4.33 -12.31 -6.98
N SER A 343 -3.78 -11.35 -6.25
CA SER A 343 -2.33 -11.15 -6.19
C SER A 343 -1.62 -12.29 -5.44
N ALA A 344 -2.24 -12.85 -4.40
CA ALA A 344 -1.70 -14.00 -3.68
C ALA A 344 -1.75 -15.28 -4.54
N GLN A 345 -2.84 -15.47 -5.29
CA GLN A 345 -2.93 -16.55 -6.26
C GLN A 345 -1.82 -16.45 -7.31
N ALA A 346 -1.67 -15.29 -7.95
CA ALA A 346 -0.63 -15.03 -8.92
C ALA A 346 0.79 -15.25 -8.34
N TRP A 347 0.99 -14.87 -7.07
CA TRP A 347 2.26 -15.12 -6.38
C TRP A 347 2.56 -16.62 -6.29
N ILE A 348 1.59 -17.45 -5.92
CA ILE A 348 1.76 -18.90 -5.88
C ILE A 348 1.97 -19.49 -7.29
N GLU A 349 1.15 -19.11 -8.27
CA GLU A 349 1.16 -19.68 -9.61
C GLU A 349 2.43 -19.32 -10.39
N TYR A 350 2.73 -18.03 -10.50
CA TYR A 350 3.79 -17.53 -11.38
C TYR A 350 5.12 -17.35 -10.67
N PHE A 351 5.13 -16.75 -9.47
CA PHE A 351 6.39 -16.52 -8.78
C PHE A 351 6.95 -17.81 -8.17
N ILE A 352 6.09 -18.63 -7.54
CA ILE A 352 6.56 -19.81 -6.79
C ILE A 352 6.57 -21.06 -7.63
N ARG A 353 5.45 -21.39 -8.29
CA ARG A 353 5.28 -22.62 -9.07
C ARG A 353 5.87 -22.51 -10.46
N GLN A 354 5.99 -21.28 -10.99
CA GLN A 354 6.56 -20.99 -12.32
C GLN A 354 5.87 -21.82 -13.40
N ASN A 355 4.54 -21.76 -13.44
CA ASN A 355 3.74 -22.57 -14.33
C ASN A 355 2.56 -21.76 -14.88
N SER A 356 2.67 -21.33 -16.15
CA SER A 356 1.63 -20.56 -16.84
C SER A 356 0.34 -21.35 -17.10
N SER A 357 0.42 -22.69 -17.02
CA SER A 357 -0.70 -23.62 -17.18
C SER A 357 -1.30 -24.07 -15.85
N PHE A 358 -0.80 -23.59 -14.72
CA PHE A 358 -1.28 -23.98 -13.40
C PHE A 358 -2.77 -23.62 -13.25
N ASN A 359 -3.55 -24.56 -12.75
CA ASN A 359 -4.97 -24.38 -12.53
C ASN A 359 -5.33 -24.84 -11.12
N MET A 360 -5.48 -23.91 -10.21
CA MET A 360 -5.81 -24.18 -8.81
C MET A 360 -7.07 -25.05 -8.63
N ALA A 361 -8.07 -24.90 -9.48
CA ALA A 361 -9.30 -25.70 -9.40
C ALA A 361 -9.09 -27.18 -9.78
N LYS A 362 -7.99 -27.50 -10.46
CA LYS A 362 -7.69 -28.87 -10.93
C LYS A 362 -6.52 -29.52 -10.21
N GLU A 363 -5.54 -28.71 -9.81
CA GLU A 363 -4.34 -29.20 -9.13
C GLU A 363 -4.60 -29.12 -7.63
N ALA A 364 -4.93 -30.27 -7.06
CA ALA A 364 -5.27 -30.38 -5.67
C ALA A 364 -4.42 -29.50 -4.78
N THR A 365 -5.06 -28.45 -4.36
CA THR A 365 -5.00 -27.84 -3.04
C THR A 365 -3.62 -27.71 -2.42
N SER A 366 -3.35 -26.53 -2.04
CA SER A 366 -2.25 -26.24 -1.13
C SER A 366 -2.53 -26.86 0.24
N SER A 367 -2.10 -28.09 0.45
CA SER A 367 -2.05 -28.64 1.81
C SER A 367 -1.15 -27.76 2.69
N PHE A 368 -1.32 -27.79 4.01
CA PHE A 368 -0.44 -27.06 4.93
C PHE A 368 1.04 -27.37 4.69
N ILE A 369 1.40 -28.62 4.36
CA ILE A 369 2.77 -29.02 4.03
C ILE A 369 3.25 -28.36 2.72
N GLN A 370 2.40 -28.28 1.71
CA GLN A 370 2.76 -27.66 0.44
C GLN A 370 2.87 -26.13 0.60
N PHE A 371 1.98 -25.51 1.36
CA PHE A 371 2.06 -24.10 1.70
C PHE A 371 3.39 -23.73 2.39
N GLU A 372 3.82 -24.53 3.37
CA GLU A 372 5.10 -24.32 4.05
C GLU A 372 6.28 -24.32 3.08
N LYS A 373 6.30 -25.26 2.11
CA LYS A 373 7.33 -25.32 1.05
C LYS A 373 7.27 -24.10 0.14
N ASP A 374 6.06 -23.70 -0.28
CA ASP A 374 5.86 -22.53 -1.13
C ASP A 374 6.30 -21.24 -0.42
N PHE A 375 6.01 -21.12 0.87
CA PHE A 375 6.46 -20.01 1.70
C PHE A 375 8.00 -19.95 1.79
N GLN A 376 8.65 -21.06 2.10
CA GLN A 376 10.12 -21.15 2.19
C GLN A 376 10.77 -20.81 0.84
N LYS A 377 10.24 -21.33 -0.27
CA LYS A 377 10.72 -21.04 -1.62
C LYS A 377 10.58 -19.55 -1.94
N SER A 378 9.46 -18.92 -1.56
CA SER A 378 9.25 -17.48 -1.73
C SER A 378 10.32 -16.66 -1.03
N VAL A 379 10.58 -16.94 0.24
CA VAL A 379 11.59 -16.24 1.04
C VAL A 379 12.99 -16.44 0.46
N GLU A 380 13.35 -17.67 0.09
CA GLU A 380 14.67 -17.99 -0.46
C GLU A 380 14.95 -17.26 -1.76
N ILE A 381 13.99 -17.26 -2.70
CA ILE A 381 14.19 -16.70 -4.04
C ILE A 381 14.11 -15.16 -4.02
N TYR A 382 13.13 -14.61 -3.31
CA TYR A 382 12.73 -13.22 -3.52
C TYR A 382 13.21 -12.24 -2.45
N THR A 383 13.71 -12.70 -1.29
CA THR A 383 14.23 -11.77 -0.26
C THR A 383 15.37 -10.88 -0.78
N PRO A 384 16.33 -11.37 -1.59
CA PRO A 384 17.41 -10.51 -2.10
C PRO A 384 16.92 -9.35 -2.98
N MET A 385 15.75 -9.49 -3.63
CA MET A 385 15.24 -8.50 -4.59
C MET A 385 14.06 -7.68 -4.05
N PHE A 386 13.12 -8.34 -3.34
CA PHE A 386 11.88 -7.72 -2.86
C PHE A 386 11.87 -7.46 -1.36
N GLY A 387 12.89 -7.94 -0.64
CA GLY A 387 12.98 -7.75 0.80
C GLY A 387 13.10 -6.27 1.16
N THR A 388 12.31 -5.84 2.12
CA THR A 388 12.32 -4.48 2.69
C THR A 388 12.53 -4.54 4.20
N GLU A 389 13.27 -5.54 4.65
CA GLU A 389 13.45 -5.86 6.07
C GLU A 389 14.72 -5.26 6.69
N ASN A 390 15.55 -4.60 5.89
CA ASN A 390 16.78 -3.98 6.38
C ASN A 390 16.44 -2.79 7.29
N PRO A 391 16.72 -2.85 8.60
CA PRO A 391 16.41 -1.77 9.53
C PRO A 391 17.41 -0.62 9.49
N ASN A 392 18.50 -0.75 8.74
CA ASN A 392 19.51 0.29 8.62
C ASN A 392 19.06 1.40 7.67
N LEU A 393 18.40 2.40 8.21
CA LEU A 393 18.02 3.63 7.51
C LEU A 393 19.04 4.78 7.72
N SER A 394 20.25 4.50 8.25
CA SER A 394 21.25 5.54 8.48
C SER A 394 21.59 6.38 7.24
N PRO A 395 21.79 5.80 6.05
CA PRO A 395 22.04 6.61 4.86
C PRO A 395 20.89 7.59 4.53
N PHE A 396 19.63 7.16 4.70
CA PHE A 396 18.45 8.00 4.47
C PHE A 396 18.32 9.10 5.55
N HIS A 397 18.55 8.75 6.81
CA HIS A 397 18.59 9.71 7.91
C HIS A 397 19.69 10.77 7.70
N ASP A 398 20.89 10.35 7.34
CA ASP A 398 22.06 11.23 7.15
C ASP A 398 21.91 12.13 5.92
N ALA A 399 21.15 11.69 4.91
CA ALA A 399 20.72 12.52 3.78
C ALA A 399 19.63 13.56 4.17
N GLY A 400 19.08 13.50 5.38
CA GLY A 400 18.03 14.39 5.87
C GLY A 400 16.61 13.93 5.53
N GLY A 401 16.44 12.75 4.95
CA GLY A 401 15.16 12.20 4.49
C GLY A 401 14.14 12.02 5.61
N LYS A 402 12.85 12.12 5.27
CA LYS A 402 11.71 11.90 6.18
C LYS A 402 10.79 10.83 5.64
N LEU A 403 10.55 9.78 6.42
CA LEU A 403 9.62 8.69 6.12
C LEU A 403 8.38 8.82 7.00
N LEU A 404 7.24 9.11 6.41
CA LEU A 404 5.95 9.11 7.06
C LEU A 404 5.12 7.94 6.58
N THR A 405 4.67 7.11 7.51
CA THR A 405 3.80 5.97 7.22
C THR A 405 2.51 6.12 8.03
N TRP A 406 1.39 5.83 7.41
CA TRP A 406 0.18 5.50 8.15
C TRP A 406 -0.40 4.18 7.65
N HIS A 407 -1.06 3.42 8.57
CA HIS A 407 -1.59 2.09 8.26
C HIS A 407 -2.94 1.89 8.93
N GLY A 408 -3.91 1.39 8.18
CA GLY A 408 -5.22 1.03 8.70
C GLY A 408 -5.13 -0.21 9.60
N MET A 409 -5.69 -0.12 10.82
CA MET A 409 -5.65 -1.25 11.76
C MET A 409 -6.68 -2.34 11.42
N ALA A 410 -7.65 -2.03 10.57
CA ALA A 410 -8.62 -2.96 10.02
C ALA A 410 -8.33 -3.31 8.54
N ASP A 411 -7.06 -3.23 8.14
CA ASP A 411 -6.64 -3.57 6.78
C ASP A 411 -6.90 -5.07 6.48
N PRO A 412 -7.80 -5.38 5.53
CA PRO A 412 -8.21 -6.75 5.25
C PRO A 412 -7.25 -7.50 4.32
N VAL A 413 -6.14 -6.87 3.90
CA VAL A 413 -5.16 -7.40 2.94
C VAL A 413 -3.76 -7.40 3.55
N ILE A 414 -3.26 -6.24 3.98
CA ILE A 414 -1.91 -6.11 4.54
C ILE A 414 -2.01 -5.81 6.04
N THR A 415 -1.55 -6.72 6.85
CA THR A 415 -1.56 -6.52 8.31
C THR A 415 -0.61 -5.41 8.73
N HIS A 416 -1.09 -4.47 9.56
CA HIS A 416 -0.28 -3.39 10.12
C HIS A 416 0.86 -3.90 11.02
N ASN A 417 0.78 -5.15 11.50
CA ASN A 417 1.80 -5.76 12.36
C ASN A 417 3.15 -5.89 11.65
N GLY A 418 3.18 -6.05 10.31
CA GLY A 418 4.42 -6.02 9.55
C GLY A 418 5.11 -4.66 9.62
N THR A 419 4.33 -3.58 9.54
CA THR A 419 4.83 -2.20 9.64
C THR A 419 5.36 -1.87 11.03
N THR A 420 4.65 -2.26 12.08
CA THR A 420 5.10 -2.03 13.47
C THR A 420 6.34 -2.87 13.80
N LEU A 421 6.39 -4.14 13.36
CA LEU A 421 7.57 -4.98 13.49
C LEU A 421 8.81 -4.34 12.84
N TYR A 422 8.66 -3.75 11.65
CA TYR A 422 9.77 -3.07 10.99
C TYR A 422 10.21 -1.84 11.77
N TRP A 423 9.27 -1.01 12.25
CA TRP A 423 9.59 0.15 13.08
C TRP A 423 10.34 -0.26 14.36
N ASP A 424 9.93 -1.36 15.01
CA ASP A 424 10.59 -1.91 16.21
C ASP A 424 12.03 -2.34 15.91
N ARG A 425 12.30 -2.90 14.74
CA ARG A 425 13.67 -3.25 14.30
C ARG A 425 14.51 -2.01 14.03
N VAL A 426 13.92 -0.99 13.38
CA VAL A 426 14.63 0.28 13.15
C VAL A 426 14.98 0.96 14.45
N GLN A 427 14.05 1.05 15.41
CA GLN A 427 14.33 1.68 16.72
C GLN A 427 15.41 0.95 17.53
N GLN A 428 15.51 -0.37 17.39
CA GLN A 428 16.59 -1.14 17.99
C GLN A 428 17.95 -0.81 17.34
N GLN A 429 17.98 -0.60 16.02
CA GLN A 429 19.18 -0.22 15.28
C GLN A 429 19.66 1.19 15.64
N PHE A 430 18.75 2.12 15.92
CA PHE A 430 19.03 3.53 16.23
C PHE A 430 19.07 3.83 17.75
N GLU A 431 19.13 2.81 18.59
CA GLU A 431 19.24 2.96 20.06
C GLU A 431 18.09 3.73 20.72
N GLY A 432 16.91 3.74 20.08
CA GLY A 432 15.70 4.22 20.73
C GLY A 432 14.73 5.01 19.85
N PRO A 433 13.47 5.11 20.28
CA PRO A 433 12.39 5.72 19.52
C PRO A 433 12.57 7.23 19.31
N HIS A 434 13.28 7.93 20.22
CA HIS A 434 13.49 9.37 20.14
C HIS A 434 14.33 9.77 18.92
N ILE A 435 15.28 8.94 18.49
CA ILE A 435 16.06 9.18 17.26
C ILE A 435 15.21 8.86 16.03
N VAL A 436 14.57 7.69 16.04
CA VAL A 436 13.75 7.23 14.91
C VAL A 436 12.64 8.22 14.61
N ASN A 437 11.93 8.71 15.62
CA ASN A 437 10.82 9.64 15.44
C ASN A 437 11.22 11.00 14.84
N ASN A 438 12.51 11.33 14.76
CA ASN A 438 13.01 12.54 14.08
C ASN A 438 13.04 12.40 12.56
N PHE A 439 12.94 11.18 12.01
CA PHE A 439 13.00 10.96 10.57
C PHE A 439 12.05 9.88 10.05
N TYR A 440 11.53 8.98 10.92
CA TYR A 440 10.58 7.94 10.54
C TYR A 440 9.46 7.83 11.58
N ARG A 441 8.22 8.11 11.15
CA ARG A 441 7.01 8.03 11.99
C ARG A 441 5.96 7.13 11.37
N VAL A 442 5.33 6.32 12.20
CA VAL A 442 4.21 5.44 11.84
C VAL A 442 2.98 5.87 12.61
N PHE A 443 1.85 5.99 11.93
CA PHE A 443 0.55 6.31 12.51
C PHE A 443 -0.42 5.18 12.21
N LEU A 444 -1.03 4.63 13.25
CA LEU A 444 -2.03 3.56 13.11
C LEU A 444 -3.44 4.16 13.14
N ALA A 445 -4.27 3.75 12.17
CA ALA A 445 -5.63 4.28 12.00
C ALA A 445 -6.68 3.21 12.33
N PRO A 446 -7.29 3.23 13.54
CA PRO A 446 -8.29 2.25 13.96
C PRO A 446 -9.49 2.23 13.02
N GLY A 447 -9.96 1.02 12.68
CA GLY A 447 -11.12 0.82 11.81
C GLY A 447 -10.92 1.17 10.33
N VAL A 448 -9.75 1.68 9.94
CA VAL A 448 -9.43 1.98 8.54
C VAL A 448 -8.94 0.72 7.82
N GLY A 449 -9.43 0.53 6.59
CA GLY A 449 -9.07 -0.59 5.71
C GLY A 449 -7.79 -0.35 4.91
N HIS A 450 -7.67 -1.09 3.79
CA HIS A 450 -6.47 -1.04 2.94
C HIS A 450 -6.40 0.25 2.11
N CYS A 451 -5.37 1.06 2.30
CA CYS A 451 -5.15 2.36 1.65
C CYS A 451 -6.25 3.41 1.90
N SER A 452 -7.42 2.99 2.28
CA SER A 452 -8.61 3.81 2.58
C SER A 452 -9.80 2.91 2.93
N GLY A 453 -10.97 3.50 3.10
CA GLY A 453 -12.20 2.74 3.39
C GLY A 453 -12.20 2.18 4.81
N GLY A 454 -12.98 1.11 5.03
CA GLY A 454 -13.26 0.65 6.37
C GLY A 454 -14.35 1.49 7.05
N TYR A 455 -14.34 1.52 8.37
CA TYR A 455 -15.35 2.20 9.20
C TYR A 455 -14.74 3.24 10.15
N GLY A 456 -13.42 3.43 10.12
CA GLY A 456 -12.66 4.39 10.92
C GLY A 456 -12.27 5.67 10.19
N PRO A 457 -11.87 6.72 10.93
CA PRO A 457 -11.43 8.00 10.38
C PRO A 457 -10.10 7.88 9.64
N ILE A 458 -10.04 8.44 8.43
CA ILE A 458 -8.90 8.37 7.51
C ILE A 458 -8.09 9.66 7.64
N PRO A 459 -6.72 9.62 7.64
CA PRO A 459 -5.88 10.82 7.60
C PRO A 459 -6.25 11.74 6.44
N MET A 460 -6.48 13.03 6.75
CA MET A 460 -7.03 13.99 5.78
C MET A 460 -5.97 14.56 4.84
N ASP A 461 -4.78 14.86 5.33
CA ASP A 461 -3.72 15.49 4.53
C ASP A 461 -2.32 15.08 5.03
N PRO A 462 -1.96 13.79 4.91
CA PRO A 462 -0.66 13.31 5.36
C PRO A 462 0.50 13.83 4.51
N LEU A 463 0.26 14.19 3.23
CA LEU A 463 1.30 14.78 2.38
C LEU A 463 1.71 16.17 2.85
N SER A 464 0.77 17.05 3.20
CA SER A 464 1.12 18.36 3.74
C SER A 464 1.81 18.26 5.09
N ALA A 465 1.47 17.27 5.91
CA ALA A 465 2.20 17.00 7.15
C ALA A 465 3.67 16.61 6.87
N LEU A 466 3.90 15.74 5.89
CA LEU A 466 5.26 15.37 5.44
C LEU A 466 6.02 16.57 4.87
N VAL A 467 5.39 17.37 4.01
CA VAL A 467 5.99 18.59 3.43
C VAL A 467 6.36 19.58 4.56
N GLY A 468 5.48 19.79 5.52
CA GLY A 468 5.77 20.60 6.69
C GLY A 468 6.96 20.09 7.50
N TRP A 469 7.11 18.79 7.61
CA TRP A 469 8.24 18.15 8.30
C TRP A 469 9.56 18.35 7.55
N VAL A 470 9.57 18.08 6.24
CA VAL A 470 10.76 18.22 5.39
C VAL A 470 11.21 19.70 5.31
N GLU A 471 10.30 20.60 4.95
CA GLU A 471 10.65 21.97 4.54
C GLU A 471 10.69 22.97 5.69
N ASN A 472 9.90 22.73 6.74
CA ASN A 472 9.74 23.66 7.86
C ASN A 472 10.18 23.07 9.20
N HIS A 473 10.71 21.84 9.19
CA HIS A 473 11.10 21.11 10.41
C HIS A 473 9.95 20.98 11.42
N LYS A 474 8.71 20.99 10.91
CA LYS A 474 7.51 20.83 11.74
C LYS A 474 7.12 19.36 11.77
N GLU A 475 7.59 18.67 12.77
CA GLU A 475 7.29 17.26 12.97
C GLU A 475 5.79 17.03 13.20
N PRO A 476 5.17 16.02 12.55
CA PRO A 476 3.76 15.71 12.80
C PRO A 476 3.61 14.96 14.13
N ASP A 477 3.22 15.66 15.19
CA ASP A 477 2.94 15.04 16.50
C ASP A 477 1.71 14.15 16.46
N THR A 478 0.77 14.45 15.58
CA THR A 478 -0.41 13.65 15.27
C THR A 478 -0.79 13.81 13.80
N LEU A 479 -1.56 12.87 13.25
CA LEU A 479 -2.26 13.05 11.99
C LEU A 479 -3.75 13.21 12.24
N PHE A 480 -4.32 14.33 11.83
CA PHE A 480 -5.77 14.53 11.89
C PHE A 480 -6.48 13.62 10.90
N ALA A 481 -7.46 12.87 11.39
CA ALA A 481 -8.24 11.91 10.64
C ALA A 481 -9.74 12.15 10.84
N GLU A 482 -10.52 11.89 9.79
CA GLU A 482 -11.96 12.15 9.77
C GLU A 482 -12.72 11.11 8.94
N ILE A 483 -13.95 10.81 9.36
CA ILE A 483 -14.93 10.09 8.57
C ILE A 483 -16.33 10.62 8.92
N THR A 484 -17.27 10.55 7.98
CA THR A 484 -18.69 10.81 8.24
C THR A 484 -19.48 9.54 7.97
N VAL A 485 -20.12 8.99 9.00
CA VAL A 485 -20.98 7.79 8.94
C VAL A 485 -22.37 8.20 9.39
N GLU A 486 -23.39 7.94 8.58
CA GLU A 486 -24.82 8.24 8.91
C GLU A 486 -25.05 9.70 9.39
N ASN A 487 -24.35 10.66 8.78
CA ASN A 487 -24.32 12.08 9.16
C ASN A 487 -23.65 12.38 10.51
N ILE A 488 -22.99 11.42 11.13
CA ILE A 488 -22.16 11.63 12.32
C ILE A 488 -20.71 11.80 11.86
N LYS A 489 -20.14 12.95 12.21
CA LYS A 489 -18.74 13.22 11.98
C LYS A 489 -17.91 12.63 13.11
N VAL A 490 -16.97 11.73 12.76
CA VAL A 490 -16.01 11.14 13.69
C VAL A 490 -14.62 11.66 13.34
N THR A 491 -13.92 12.17 14.32
CA THR A 491 -12.56 12.73 14.15
C THR A 491 -11.60 12.08 15.14
N ARG A 492 -10.34 11.95 14.73
CA ARG A 492 -9.23 11.46 15.57
C ARG A 492 -7.96 12.24 15.27
N ASN A 493 -7.12 12.41 16.30
CA ASN A 493 -5.72 12.76 16.13
C ASN A 493 -4.91 11.46 16.28
N LEU A 494 -4.53 10.83 15.17
CA LEU A 494 -3.77 9.59 15.20
C LEU A 494 -2.43 9.82 15.86
N CYS A 495 -2.05 8.93 16.76
CA CYS A 495 -0.80 9.01 17.51
C CYS A 495 0.37 8.38 16.75
N PRO A 496 1.59 8.91 16.86
CA PRO A 496 2.76 8.24 16.34
C PRO A 496 3.06 6.99 17.18
N TYR A 497 3.20 5.85 16.52
CA TYR A 497 3.58 4.60 17.17
C TYR A 497 4.93 4.76 17.91
N PRO A 498 5.12 4.21 19.13
CA PRO A 498 4.26 3.23 19.79
C PRO A 498 3.15 3.82 20.68
N LEU A 499 2.90 5.14 20.64
CA LEU A 499 1.81 5.74 21.41
C LEU A 499 0.45 5.29 20.85
N VAL A 500 -0.50 5.11 21.74
CA VAL A 500 -1.87 4.70 21.43
C VAL A 500 -2.84 5.80 21.80
N MET A 501 -3.87 6.01 20.99
CA MET A 501 -4.99 6.89 21.33
C MET A 501 -5.77 6.28 22.51
N THR A 502 -5.89 7.04 23.59
CA THR A 502 -6.63 6.64 24.79
C THR A 502 -7.73 7.66 25.08
N TYR A 503 -8.93 7.18 25.28
CA TYR A 503 -10.07 8.03 25.65
C TYR A 503 -9.87 8.64 27.05
N ASN A 504 -10.13 9.96 27.17
CA ASN A 504 -9.92 10.70 28.44
C ASN A 504 -10.99 10.41 29.51
N GLY A 505 -11.98 9.55 29.20
CA GLY A 505 -13.11 9.25 30.08
C GLY A 505 -14.19 10.35 30.13
N LEU A 506 -14.01 11.43 29.39
CA LEU A 506 -14.92 12.57 29.33
C LEU A 506 -15.03 13.12 27.90
N GLY A 507 -16.19 13.66 27.55
CA GLY A 507 -16.43 14.28 26.24
C GLY A 507 -17.11 13.36 25.23
N ASN A 508 -17.20 13.85 24.00
CA ASN A 508 -17.82 13.12 22.89
C ASN A 508 -16.84 12.10 22.31
N VAL A 509 -17.17 10.81 22.35
CA VAL A 509 -16.36 9.74 21.77
C VAL A 509 -16.13 9.89 20.26
N ASN A 510 -16.92 10.70 19.56
CA ASN A 510 -16.72 11.00 18.15
C ASN A 510 -15.74 12.18 17.89
N SER A 511 -15.24 12.85 18.93
CA SER A 511 -14.37 14.01 18.81
C SER A 511 -12.91 13.67 19.15
N ALA A 512 -11.99 14.10 18.30
CA ALA A 512 -10.55 13.98 18.53
C ALA A 512 -10.10 14.58 19.88
N ASP A 513 -10.75 15.66 20.35
CA ASP A 513 -10.43 16.34 21.61
C ASP A 513 -10.66 15.47 22.86
N SER A 514 -11.39 14.37 22.72
CA SER A 514 -11.68 13.44 23.81
C SER A 514 -10.63 12.34 23.99
N PHE A 515 -9.56 12.39 23.21
CA PHE A 515 -8.49 11.39 23.21
C PHE A 515 -7.11 12.05 23.40
N THR A 516 -6.19 11.30 23.99
CA THR A 516 -4.78 11.67 24.13
C THR A 516 -3.88 10.52 23.70
N CYS A 517 -2.66 10.86 23.28
CA CYS A 517 -1.62 9.88 22.99
C CYS A 517 -0.92 9.45 24.29
N THR A 518 -0.97 8.18 24.64
CA THR A 518 -0.35 7.63 25.86
C THR A 518 0.54 6.42 25.58
#